data_55650bcc215d9c73ae358b8913a8b2a7
#
_entry.id   55650bcc215d9c73ae358b8913a8b2a7
#
_cell.length_a   1.000
_cell.length_b   1.000
_cell.length_c   1.000
_cell.angle_alpha   90.00
_cell.angle_beta   90.00
_cell.angle_gamma   90.00
#
_symmetry.space_group_name_H-M   'P 1'
#
loop_
_entity.id
_entity.type
_entity.pdbx_description
1 polymer ?
#
loop_
_entity_poly.entity_id
_entity_poly.type
_entity_poly.pdbx_seq_one_letter_code
_entity_poly.pdbx_strand_id
1 'polypeptide(L)'
;RLKAFIKDAEKRIEDNGRCLEAVRSSFPDGQFKEIVTGKHRFTSVDTMDDFFKEHNKSVLAEMKQMKDGEISGEQKRELIIQIGDFSFVVTTKLARKTMSDGATLFNDVERRMTYSCLELGIEDVPVRQNLLRNAVEDITDNVITGKDFAEILSAGERSKKHNEAELKELLSREGKPFEYEEELAQAKAQLEEYAELMKKELEEKEAKYAEMDATVETANNIS
;
A
#
# COMPACT_ATOMS: atom_id res chain seq x y z
N ARG A 1 -7.75 17.93 1.51
CA ARG A 1 -6.99 16.68 1.59
C ARG A 1 -7.04 16.09 3.00
N LEU A 2 -6.65 16.82 4.08
CA LEU A 2 -6.69 16.35 5.47
C LEU A 2 -8.09 15.90 5.92
N LYS A 3 -9.14 16.66 5.58
CA LYS A 3 -10.54 16.28 5.88
C LYS A 3 -10.93 14.93 5.28
N ALA A 4 -10.43 14.60 4.09
CA ALA A 4 -10.65 13.30 3.47
C ALA A 4 -9.93 12.18 4.25
N PHE A 5 -8.67 12.41 4.66
CA PHE A 5 -7.93 11.45 5.49
C PHE A 5 -8.58 11.20 6.85
N ILE A 6 -9.12 12.25 7.50
CA ILE A 6 -9.87 12.11 8.77
C ILE A 6 -11.10 11.23 8.54
N LYS A 7 -11.87 11.49 7.49
CA LYS A 7 -13.07 10.71 7.15
C LYS A 7 -12.74 9.24 6.85
N ASP A 8 -11.65 8.99 6.11
CA ASP A 8 -11.20 7.63 5.82
C ASP A 8 -10.74 6.90 7.09
N ALA A 9 -10.05 7.61 8.01
CA ALA A 9 -9.67 7.05 9.30
C ALA A 9 -10.89 6.71 10.16
N GLU A 10 -11.91 7.58 10.21
CA GLU A 10 -13.17 7.34 10.91
C GLU A 10 -13.89 6.10 10.39
N LYS A 11 -13.98 5.95 9.06
CA LYS A 11 -14.59 4.77 8.45
C LYS A 11 -13.83 3.49 8.83
N ARG A 12 -12.50 3.50 8.76
CA ARG A 12 -11.67 2.34 9.16
C ARG A 12 -11.84 1.97 10.63
N ILE A 13 -11.93 2.97 11.52
CA ILE A 13 -12.19 2.77 12.95
C ILE A 13 -13.55 2.10 13.14
N GLU A 14 -14.59 2.58 12.47
CA GLU A 14 -15.95 2.02 12.56
C GLU A 14 -15.99 0.58 12.05
N ASP A 15 -15.46 0.32 10.85
CA ASP A 15 -15.47 -1.01 10.22
C ASP A 15 -14.70 -2.04 11.06
N ASN A 16 -13.48 -1.69 11.51
CA ASN A 16 -12.69 -2.60 12.35
C ASN A 16 -13.26 -2.74 13.77
N GLY A 17 -13.93 -1.71 14.29
CA GLY A 17 -14.65 -1.78 15.56
C GLY A 17 -15.77 -2.82 15.52
N ARG A 18 -16.56 -2.83 14.46
CA ARG A 18 -17.61 -3.84 14.23
C ARG A 18 -17.03 -5.25 14.11
N CYS A 19 -15.93 -5.43 13.37
CA CYS A 19 -15.27 -6.72 13.25
C CYS A 19 -14.73 -7.21 14.60
N LEU A 20 -14.08 -6.35 15.37
CA LEU A 20 -13.58 -6.69 16.71
C LEU A 20 -14.73 -7.10 17.66
N GLU A 21 -15.85 -6.39 17.63
CA GLU A 21 -17.03 -6.72 18.42
C GLU A 21 -17.63 -8.08 18.01
N ALA A 22 -17.73 -8.36 16.71
CA ALA A 22 -18.19 -9.64 16.19
C ALA A 22 -17.30 -10.80 16.65
N VAL A 23 -15.97 -10.64 16.55
CA VAL A 23 -15.00 -11.64 17.01
C VAL A 23 -15.09 -11.84 18.52
N ARG A 24 -15.14 -10.77 19.32
CA ARG A 24 -15.26 -10.86 20.77
C ARG A 24 -16.57 -11.48 21.24
N SER A 25 -17.65 -11.26 20.50
CA SER A 25 -18.96 -11.87 20.78
C SER A 25 -18.95 -13.38 20.50
N SER A 26 -18.30 -13.81 19.41
CA SER A 26 -18.17 -15.23 19.06
C SER A 26 -17.12 -15.95 19.91
N PHE A 27 -16.07 -15.23 20.36
CA PHE A 27 -14.96 -15.77 21.13
C PHE A 27 -14.65 -14.89 22.36
N PRO A 28 -15.50 -14.90 23.41
CA PRO A 28 -15.36 -14.00 24.56
C PRO A 28 -14.00 -14.09 25.27
N ASP A 29 -13.43 -15.30 25.30
CA ASP A 29 -12.12 -15.58 25.93
C ASP A 29 -10.97 -15.62 24.90
N GLY A 30 -11.22 -15.22 23.64
CA GLY A 30 -10.25 -15.35 22.55
C GLY A 30 -9.94 -16.81 22.18
N GLN A 31 -10.79 -17.77 22.62
CA GLN A 31 -10.59 -19.20 22.42
C GLN A 31 -11.69 -19.76 21.50
N PHE A 32 -11.29 -20.61 20.57
CA PHE A 32 -12.19 -21.36 19.74
C PHE A 32 -12.30 -22.81 20.24
N LYS A 33 -13.44 -23.46 19.95
CA LYS A 33 -13.67 -24.84 20.34
C LYS A 33 -13.09 -25.83 19.33
N GLU A 34 -13.27 -25.53 18.06
CA GLU A 34 -12.82 -26.39 16.96
C GLU A 34 -12.51 -25.58 15.71
N ILE A 35 -11.65 -26.16 14.88
CA ILE A 35 -11.36 -25.77 13.51
C ILE A 35 -11.95 -26.85 12.60
N VAL A 36 -12.81 -26.47 11.65
CA VAL A 36 -13.46 -27.41 10.75
C VAL A 36 -13.00 -27.15 9.32
N THR A 37 -12.56 -28.18 8.61
CA THR A 37 -12.26 -28.11 7.19
C THR A 37 -12.71 -29.38 6.48
N GLY A 38 -13.70 -29.25 5.59
CA GLY A 38 -14.37 -30.40 4.97
C GLY A 38 -14.98 -31.33 6.00
N LYS A 39 -14.48 -32.58 6.08
CA LYS A 39 -14.93 -33.58 7.05
C LYS A 39 -14.08 -33.64 8.34
N HIS A 40 -13.00 -32.86 8.37
CA HIS A 40 -12.05 -32.89 9.47
C HIS A 40 -12.40 -31.84 10.53
N ARG A 41 -12.19 -32.22 11.80
CA ARG A 41 -12.40 -31.36 12.97
C ARG A 41 -11.17 -31.43 13.87
N PHE A 42 -10.69 -30.29 14.30
CA PHE A 42 -9.48 -30.17 15.09
C PHE A 42 -9.73 -29.24 16.28
N THR A 43 -9.18 -29.56 17.43
CA THR A 43 -9.33 -28.75 18.66
C THR A 43 -8.23 -27.71 18.82
N SER A 44 -7.16 -27.81 18.07
CA SER A 44 -6.05 -26.85 18.05
C SER A 44 -5.29 -26.93 16.73
N VAL A 45 -4.44 -25.95 16.46
CA VAL A 45 -3.55 -25.95 15.30
C VAL A 45 -2.59 -27.14 15.32
N ASP A 46 -2.07 -27.50 16.49
CA ASP A 46 -1.14 -28.63 16.63
C ASP A 46 -1.77 -29.98 16.26
N THR A 47 -3.08 -30.14 16.49
CA THR A 47 -3.79 -31.36 16.08
C THR A 47 -3.97 -31.50 14.57
N MET A 48 -3.60 -30.47 13.79
CA MET A 48 -3.69 -30.44 12.33
C MET A 48 -2.39 -30.87 11.62
N ASP A 49 -1.34 -31.24 12.31
CA ASP A 49 -0.01 -31.50 11.72
C ASP A 49 -0.03 -32.47 10.53
N ASP A 50 -0.77 -33.58 10.64
CA ASP A 50 -0.84 -34.55 9.55
C ASP A 50 -1.65 -34.01 8.36
N PHE A 51 -2.70 -33.23 8.62
CA PHE A 51 -3.46 -32.52 7.59
C PHE A 51 -2.55 -31.51 6.85
N PHE A 52 -1.73 -30.74 7.56
CA PHE A 52 -0.78 -29.82 6.95
C PHE A 52 0.26 -30.54 6.11
N LYS A 53 0.80 -31.67 6.56
CA LYS A 53 1.76 -32.48 5.82
C LYS A 53 1.16 -32.98 4.51
N GLU A 54 -0.06 -33.55 4.56
CA GLU A 54 -0.76 -34.07 3.38
C GLU A 54 -1.10 -32.94 2.38
N HIS A 55 -1.59 -31.80 2.88
CA HIS A 55 -1.85 -30.65 2.04
C HIS A 55 -0.57 -30.15 1.33
N ASN A 56 0.53 -29.99 2.07
CA ASN A 56 1.78 -29.54 1.52
C ASN A 56 2.36 -30.54 0.50
N LYS A 57 2.28 -31.83 0.76
CA LYS A 57 2.67 -32.91 -0.15
C LYS A 57 1.88 -32.83 -1.47
N SER A 58 0.57 -32.61 -1.39
CA SER A 58 -0.29 -32.44 -2.56
C SER A 58 0.08 -31.22 -3.39
N VAL A 59 0.33 -30.06 -2.73
CA VAL A 59 0.78 -28.83 -3.41
C VAL A 59 2.14 -29.02 -4.08
N LEU A 60 3.09 -29.67 -3.42
CA LEU A 60 4.41 -29.97 -4.01
C LEU A 60 4.31 -30.91 -5.21
N ALA A 61 3.40 -31.89 -5.18
CA ALA A 61 3.17 -32.78 -6.32
C ALA A 61 2.65 -32.00 -7.55
N GLU A 62 1.70 -31.09 -7.36
CA GLU A 62 1.22 -30.21 -8.45
C GLU A 62 2.31 -29.27 -8.97
N MET A 63 3.10 -28.66 -8.07
CA MET A 63 4.22 -27.84 -8.49
C MET A 63 5.20 -28.61 -9.36
N LYS A 64 5.46 -29.90 -9.05
CA LYS A 64 6.29 -30.77 -9.87
C LYS A 64 5.67 -31.01 -11.23
N GLN A 65 4.38 -31.36 -11.30
CA GLN A 65 3.67 -31.55 -12.57
C GLN A 65 3.71 -30.28 -13.44
N MET A 66 3.54 -29.11 -12.84
CA MET A 66 3.70 -27.84 -13.57
C MET A 66 5.11 -27.64 -14.11
N LYS A 67 6.15 -27.97 -13.33
CA LYS A 67 7.57 -27.91 -13.76
C LYS A 67 7.86 -28.88 -14.91
N ASP A 68 7.33 -30.09 -14.82
CA ASP A 68 7.49 -31.12 -15.83
C ASP A 68 6.66 -30.81 -17.10
N GLY A 69 5.81 -29.77 -17.07
CA GLY A 69 5.01 -29.33 -18.21
C GLY A 69 3.69 -30.10 -18.39
N GLU A 70 3.36 -31.01 -17.47
CA GLU A 70 2.11 -31.76 -17.49
C GLU A 70 0.88 -30.86 -17.24
N ILE A 71 1.06 -29.79 -16.47
CA ILE A 71 0.02 -28.79 -16.17
C ILE A 71 0.48 -27.43 -16.71
N SER A 72 -0.40 -26.76 -17.45
CA SER A 72 -0.16 -25.43 -18.01
C SER A 72 -1.04 -24.36 -17.34
N GLY A 73 -0.62 -23.10 -17.42
CA GLY A 73 -1.36 -21.96 -16.90
C GLY A 73 -1.23 -21.77 -15.37
N GLU A 74 -2.14 -20.98 -14.79
CA GLU A 74 -2.27 -20.79 -13.35
C GLU A 74 -3.20 -21.86 -12.76
N GLN A 75 -2.80 -22.44 -11.63
CA GLN A 75 -3.66 -23.35 -10.86
C GLN A 75 -4.08 -22.63 -9.57
N LYS A 76 -5.37 -22.72 -9.25
CA LYS A 76 -5.95 -22.14 -8.04
C LYS A 76 -6.65 -23.23 -7.24
N ARG A 77 -6.36 -23.29 -5.95
CA ARG A 77 -7.05 -24.14 -4.98
C ARG A 77 -7.61 -23.30 -3.85
N GLU A 78 -8.79 -23.63 -3.42
CA GLU A 78 -9.45 -23.01 -2.27
C GLU A 78 -9.71 -24.07 -1.20
N LEU A 79 -9.38 -23.72 0.02
CA LEU A 79 -9.69 -24.51 1.21
C LEU A 79 -10.50 -23.65 2.16
N ILE A 80 -11.67 -24.13 2.54
CA ILE A 80 -12.52 -23.46 3.52
C ILE A 80 -12.17 -23.97 4.91
N ILE A 81 -11.86 -23.04 5.82
CA ILE A 81 -11.59 -23.27 7.22
C ILE A 81 -12.66 -22.54 8.02
N GLN A 82 -13.48 -23.27 8.74
CA GLN A 82 -14.51 -22.69 9.58
C GLN A 82 -14.07 -22.71 11.06
N ILE A 83 -14.19 -21.55 11.71
CA ILE A 83 -13.90 -21.38 13.14
C ILE A 83 -15.06 -20.60 13.74
N GLY A 84 -15.88 -21.26 14.55
CA GLY A 84 -17.13 -20.68 15.04
C GLY A 84 -18.05 -20.28 13.88
N ASP A 85 -18.50 -19.04 13.88
CA ASP A 85 -19.40 -18.49 12.88
C ASP A 85 -18.68 -17.94 11.62
N PHE A 86 -17.35 -17.95 11.60
CA PHE A 86 -16.56 -17.36 10.52
C PHE A 86 -16.00 -18.41 9.56
N SER A 87 -16.10 -18.12 8.27
CA SER A 87 -15.58 -18.95 7.19
C SER A 87 -14.39 -18.29 6.52
N PHE A 88 -13.21 -18.87 6.72
CA PHE A 88 -11.98 -18.41 6.07
C PHE A 88 -11.71 -19.21 4.80
N VAL A 89 -11.54 -18.51 3.70
CA VAL A 89 -11.15 -19.11 2.42
C VAL A 89 -9.64 -18.96 2.26
N VAL A 90 -8.90 -20.05 2.41
CA VAL A 90 -7.46 -20.06 2.11
C VAL A 90 -7.27 -20.42 0.65
N THR A 91 -6.72 -19.48 -0.11
CA THR A 91 -6.44 -19.62 -1.54
C THR A 91 -4.96 -19.90 -1.77
N THR A 92 -4.65 -21.02 -2.43
CA THR A 92 -3.32 -21.33 -2.92
C THR A 92 -3.29 -21.17 -4.42
N LYS A 93 -2.44 -20.27 -4.93
CA LYS A 93 -2.18 -20.08 -6.35
C LYS A 93 -0.80 -20.61 -6.69
N LEU A 94 -0.73 -21.39 -7.78
CA LEU A 94 0.50 -21.86 -8.39
C LEU A 94 0.58 -21.26 -9.78
N ALA A 95 1.65 -20.58 -10.09
CA ALA A 95 1.87 -19.99 -11.40
C ALA A 95 3.32 -20.16 -11.82
N ARG A 96 3.58 -20.21 -13.14
CA ARG A 96 4.94 -20.16 -13.65
C ARG A 96 5.55 -18.79 -13.33
N LYS A 97 6.79 -18.81 -12.86
CA LYS A 97 7.50 -17.59 -12.52
C LYS A 97 7.77 -16.78 -13.78
N THR A 98 7.43 -15.51 -13.76
CA THR A 98 7.71 -14.57 -14.85
C THR A 98 8.90 -13.70 -14.45
N MET A 99 9.87 -13.55 -15.34
CA MET A 99 10.99 -12.63 -15.15
C MET A 99 10.54 -11.18 -15.32
N SER A 100 11.34 -10.25 -14.84
CA SER A 100 11.07 -8.80 -14.92
C SER A 100 10.97 -8.27 -16.36
N ASP A 101 11.54 -8.99 -17.34
CA ASP A 101 11.45 -8.70 -18.77
C ASP A 101 10.20 -9.32 -19.46
N GLY A 102 9.33 -9.98 -18.69
CA GLY A 102 8.14 -10.66 -19.19
C GLY A 102 8.38 -12.09 -19.69
N ALA A 103 9.63 -12.57 -19.72
CA ALA A 103 9.93 -13.95 -20.10
C ALA A 103 9.47 -14.92 -19.00
N THR A 104 8.82 -16.01 -19.40
CA THR A 104 8.37 -17.05 -18.48
C THR A 104 9.48 -18.06 -18.23
N LEU A 105 9.85 -18.28 -16.97
CA LEU A 105 10.76 -19.35 -16.57
C LEU A 105 9.99 -20.67 -16.57
N PHE A 106 10.17 -21.47 -17.61
CA PHE A 106 9.44 -22.73 -17.81
C PHE A 106 9.65 -23.78 -16.71
N ASN A 107 10.75 -23.68 -15.94
CA ASN A 107 11.12 -24.67 -14.93
C ASN A 107 10.94 -24.18 -13.50
N ASP A 108 10.39 -23.00 -13.28
CA ASP A 108 10.15 -22.49 -11.92
C ASP A 108 8.68 -22.15 -11.70
N VAL A 109 8.13 -22.61 -10.58
CA VAL A 109 6.73 -22.39 -10.20
C VAL A 109 6.70 -21.62 -8.88
N GLU A 110 6.03 -20.50 -8.89
CA GLU A 110 5.75 -19.69 -7.70
C GLU A 110 4.48 -20.17 -7.02
N ARG A 111 4.54 -20.31 -5.71
CA ARG A 111 3.38 -20.54 -4.86
C ARG A 111 3.06 -19.27 -4.09
N ARG A 112 1.83 -18.81 -4.19
CA ARG A 112 1.28 -17.73 -3.37
C ARG A 112 0.08 -18.24 -2.60
N MET A 113 -0.01 -17.88 -1.34
CA MET A 113 -1.13 -18.23 -0.48
C MET A 113 -1.67 -16.97 0.18
N THR A 114 -3.00 -16.83 0.16
CA THR A 114 -3.73 -15.77 0.85
C THR A 114 -4.90 -16.37 1.62
N TYR A 115 -5.43 -15.63 2.58
CA TYR A 115 -6.73 -15.97 3.18
C TYR A 115 -7.66 -14.77 3.18
N SER A 116 -8.96 -15.04 3.14
CA SER A 116 -10.03 -14.05 3.15
C SER A 116 -11.16 -14.52 4.08
N CYS A 117 -11.89 -13.58 4.68
CA CYS A 117 -13.10 -13.84 5.45
C CYS A 117 -14.11 -12.73 5.16
N LEU A 118 -15.17 -13.07 4.47
CA LEU A 118 -16.18 -12.09 4.02
C LEU A 118 -16.91 -11.45 5.19
N GLU A 119 -17.23 -12.23 6.22
CA GLU A 119 -17.98 -11.82 7.41
C GLU A 119 -17.20 -10.76 8.21
N LEU A 120 -15.88 -10.79 8.12
CA LEU A 120 -14.97 -9.86 8.79
C LEU A 120 -14.35 -8.80 7.84
N GLY A 121 -14.76 -8.77 6.57
CA GLY A 121 -14.21 -7.85 5.58
C GLY A 121 -12.71 -8.04 5.34
N ILE A 122 -12.19 -9.26 5.57
CA ILE A 122 -10.79 -9.60 5.33
C ILE A 122 -10.65 -10.09 3.90
N GLU A 123 -9.77 -9.46 3.12
CA GLU A 123 -9.56 -9.79 1.70
C GLU A 123 -8.09 -10.05 1.42
N ASP A 124 -7.80 -11.20 0.83
CA ASP A 124 -6.50 -11.58 0.23
C ASP A 124 -5.25 -11.29 1.08
N VAL A 125 -5.34 -11.55 2.40
CA VAL A 125 -4.20 -11.36 3.31
C VAL A 125 -3.09 -12.35 2.95
N PRO A 126 -1.86 -11.89 2.65
CA PRO A 126 -0.76 -12.77 2.27
C PRO A 126 -0.31 -13.65 3.43
N VAL A 127 -0.13 -14.94 3.15
CA VAL A 127 0.34 -15.92 4.15
C VAL A 127 1.87 -15.99 4.14
N ARG A 128 2.48 -15.87 5.32
CA ARG A 128 3.93 -15.99 5.48
C ARG A 128 4.42 -17.37 5.05
N GLN A 129 5.51 -17.41 4.25
CA GLN A 129 6.11 -18.63 3.68
C GLN A 129 5.15 -19.47 2.82
N ASN A 130 3.95 -18.98 2.53
CA ASN A 130 2.94 -19.66 1.72
C ASN A 130 2.63 -21.10 2.24
N LEU A 131 2.55 -21.28 3.56
CA LEU A 131 2.24 -22.54 4.22
C LEU A 131 0.87 -22.49 4.87
N LEU A 132 0.05 -23.55 4.69
CA LEU A 132 -1.28 -23.64 5.27
C LEU A 132 -1.25 -23.52 6.80
N ARG A 133 -0.25 -24.12 7.47
CA ARG A 133 -0.07 -23.99 8.92
C ARG A 133 0.01 -22.50 9.31
N ASN A 134 0.83 -21.72 8.63
CA ASN A 134 1.00 -20.30 8.94
C ASN A 134 -0.29 -19.50 8.69
N ALA A 135 -1.11 -19.88 7.71
CA ALA A 135 -2.42 -19.27 7.51
C ALA A 135 -3.35 -19.53 8.71
N VAL A 136 -3.39 -20.78 9.18
CA VAL A 136 -4.25 -21.16 10.32
C VAL A 136 -3.76 -20.52 11.62
N GLU A 137 -2.45 -20.51 11.86
CA GLU A 137 -1.84 -19.84 13.02
C GLU A 137 -2.14 -18.32 12.99
N ASP A 138 -2.00 -17.68 11.86
CA ASP A 138 -2.31 -16.24 11.72
C ASP A 138 -3.79 -15.94 11.99
N ILE A 139 -4.69 -16.75 11.42
CA ILE A 139 -6.13 -16.64 11.68
C ILE A 139 -6.44 -16.83 13.18
N THR A 140 -5.90 -17.87 13.83
CA THR A 140 -6.20 -18.16 15.23
C THR A 140 -5.57 -17.16 16.19
N ASP A 141 -4.34 -16.77 15.97
CA ASP A 141 -3.56 -15.96 16.92
C ASP A 141 -3.81 -14.46 16.78
N ASN A 142 -4.18 -13.99 15.59
CA ASN A 142 -4.32 -12.57 15.32
C ASN A 142 -5.77 -12.18 15.03
N VAL A 143 -6.50 -12.94 14.19
CA VAL A 143 -7.88 -12.60 13.84
C VAL A 143 -8.86 -13.02 14.93
N ILE A 144 -8.86 -14.30 15.34
CA ILE A 144 -9.80 -14.84 16.33
C ILE A 144 -9.59 -14.23 17.72
N THR A 145 -8.36 -13.91 18.09
CA THR A 145 -8.07 -13.15 19.33
C THR A 145 -8.48 -11.68 19.23
N GLY A 146 -8.78 -11.17 18.04
CA GLY A 146 -9.08 -9.77 17.78
C GLY A 146 -7.87 -8.84 17.83
N LYS A 147 -6.66 -9.39 17.87
CA LYS A 147 -5.41 -8.61 17.98
C LYS A 147 -5.23 -7.68 16.78
N ASP A 148 -5.38 -8.19 15.55
CA ASP A 148 -5.23 -7.40 14.34
C ASP A 148 -6.21 -6.23 14.29
N PHE A 149 -7.47 -6.46 14.64
CA PHE A 149 -8.48 -5.40 14.67
C PHE A 149 -8.16 -4.35 15.75
N ALA A 150 -7.69 -4.75 16.92
CA ALA A 150 -7.28 -3.85 17.98
C ALA A 150 -6.08 -2.98 17.59
N GLU A 151 -5.10 -3.55 16.90
CA GLU A 151 -3.94 -2.83 16.37
C GLU A 151 -4.33 -1.81 15.29
N ILE A 152 -5.21 -2.21 14.35
CA ILE A 152 -5.73 -1.32 13.30
C ILE A 152 -6.53 -0.16 13.91
N LEU A 153 -7.39 -0.44 14.90
CA LEU A 153 -8.14 0.60 15.63
C LEU A 153 -7.20 1.61 16.28
N SER A 154 -6.22 1.12 17.04
CA SER A 154 -5.23 1.99 17.71
C SER A 154 -4.42 2.83 16.73
N ALA A 155 -4.04 2.28 15.57
CA ALA A 155 -3.36 3.00 14.51
C ALA A 155 -4.27 4.05 13.85
N GLY A 156 -5.54 3.70 13.61
CA GLY A 156 -6.56 4.60 13.07
C GLY A 156 -6.82 5.81 13.97
N GLU A 157 -6.96 5.58 15.27
CA GLU A 157 -7.16 6.65 16.27
C GLU A 157 -5.96 7.60 16.34
N ARG A 158 -4.72 7.07 16.33
CA ARG A 158 -3.50 7.89 16.28
C ARG A 158 -3.45 8.74 15.01
N SER A 159 -3.74 8.15 13.85
CA SER A 159 -3.75 8.84 12.57
C SER A 159 -4.82 9.94 12.54
N LYS A 160 -6.04 9.66 13.00
CA LYS A 160 -7.12 10.64 13.11
C LYS A 160 -6.69 11.82 13.97
N LYS A 161 -6.20 11.57 15.18
CA LYS A 161 -5.75 12.60 16.12
C LYS A 161 -4.63 13.47 15.53
N HIS A 162 -3.68 12.87 14.83
CA HIS A 162 -2.60 13.61 14.17
C HIS A 162 -3.15 14.53 13.08
N ASN A 163 -3.99 14.02 12.18
CA ASN A 163 -4.56 14.80 11.08
C ASN A 163 -5.51 15.90 11.58
N GLU A 164 -6.24 15.67 12.67
CA GLU A 164 -7.08 16.70 13.32
C GLU A 164 -6.23 17.84 13.91
N ALA A 165 -5.10 17.51 14.55
CA ALA A 165 -4.18 18.49 15.09
C ALA A 165 -3.54 19.34 13.98
N GLU A 166 -3.09 18.70 12.90
CA GLU A 166 -2.52 19.37 11.72
C GLU A 166 -3.57 20.28 11.05
N LEU A 167 -4.81 19.79 10.88
CA LEU A 167 -5.90 20.59 10.32
C LEU A 167 -6.18 21.83 11.19
N LYS A 168 -6.22 21.66 12.51
CA LYS A 168 -6.43 22.77 13.46
C LYS A 168 -5.31 23.80 13.36
N GLU A 169 -4.05 23.35 13.24
CA GLU A 169 -2.90 24.24 13.07
C GLU A 169 -3.00 25.05 11.77
N LEU A 170 -3.29 24.38 10.65
CA LEU A 170 -3.46 25.05 9.35
C LEU A 170 -4.61 26.07 9.37
N LEU A 171 -5.76 25.70 9.95
CA LEU A 171 -6.89 26.63 10.10
C LEU A 171 -6.54 27.82 11.01
N SER A 172 -5.67 27.65 12.01
CA SER A 172 -5.21 28.73 12.86
C SER A 172 -4.30 29.73 12.15
N ARG A 173 -3.69 29.31 11.04
CA ARG A 173 -2.84 30.13 10.17
C ARG A 173 -3.62 30.77 9.01
N GLU A 174 -4.84 30.28 8.74
CA GLU A 174 -5.70 30.81 7.68
C GLU A 174 -6.01 32.31 7.94
N GLY A 175 -5.76 33.14 6.95
CA GLY A 175 -5.95 34.61 7.05
C GLY A 175 -4.85 35.36 7.83
N LYS A 176 -3.80 34.70 8.31
CA LYS A 176 -2.62 35.40 8.83
C LYS A 176 -1.66 35.73 7.67
N PRO A 177 -1.00 36.89 7.72
CA PRO A 177 0.04 37.21 6.77
C PRO A 177 1.11 36.11 6.75
N PHE A 178 1.63 35.81 5.57
CA PHE A 178 2.75 34.87 5.45
C PHE A 178 3.94 35.41 6.22
N GLU A 179 4.58 34.61 7.07
CA GLU A 179 5.66 35.02 7.97
C GLU A 179 6.81 35.76 7.26
N TYR A 180 7.02 35.44 5.97
CA TYR A 180 8.05 36.03 5.11
C TYR A 180 7.44 36.89 4.00
N GLU A 181 6.24 37.45 4.15
CA GLU A 181 5.55 38.22 3.11
C GLU A 181 6.33 39.50 2.74
N GLU A 182 6.91 40.17 3.74
CA GLU A 182 7.74 41.37 3.54
C GLU A 182 9.05 41.00 2.81
N GLU A 183 9.72 39.94 3.21
CA GLU A 183 10.98 39.47 2.55
C GLU A 183 10.69 39.04 1.11
N LEU A 184 9.57 38.38 0.84
CA LEU A 184 9.15 37.98 -0.49
C LEU A 184 8.84 39.21 -1.36
N ALA A 185 8.21 40.21 -0.79
CA ALA A 185 7.92 41.47 -1.48
C ALA A 185 9.20 42.22 -1.83
N GLN A 186 10.17 42.30 -0.90
CA GLN A 186 11.48 42.89 -1.12
C GLN A 186 12.27 42.13 -2.20
N ALA A 187 12.29 40.78 -2.14
CA ALA A 187 12.97 39.97 -3.14
C ALA A 187 12.38 40.13 -4.54
N LYS A 188 11.06 40.25 -4.66
CA LYS A 188 10.39 40.53 -5.92
C LYS A 188 10.76 41.91 -6.47
N ALA A 189 10.73 42.94 -5.61
CA ALA A 189 11.12 44.31 -6.01
C ALA A 189 12.59 44.37 -6.51
N GLN A 190 13.51 43.70 -5.83
CA GLN A 190 14.89 43.58 -6.26
C GLN A 190 15.03 42.87 -7.61
N LEU A 191 14.26 41.81 -7.83
CA LEU A 191 14.27 41.06 -9.10
C LEU A 191 13.77 41.94 -10.27
N GLU A 192 12.73 42.73 -10.05
CA GLU A 192 12.23 43.68 -11.04
C GLU A 192 13.27 44.78 -11.34
N GLU A 193 13.94 45.33 -10.31
CA GLU A 193 15.02 46.32 -10.49
C GLU A 193 16.19 45.75 -11.30
N TYR A 194 16.63 44.51 -11.00
CA TYR A 194 17.67 43.85 -11.79
C TYR A 194 17.24 43.58 -13.22
N ALA A 195 15.99 43.20 -13.44
CA ALA A 195 15.47 42.98 -14.79
C ALA A 195 15.46 44.28 -15.63
N GLU A 196 15.10 45.41 -15.01
CA GLU A 196 15.15 46.72 -15.68
C GLU A 196 16.57 47.17 -15.98
N LEU A 197 17.53 46.95 -15.04
CA LEU A 197 18.94 47.27 -15.27
C LEU A 197 19.53 46.44 -16.40
N MET A 198 19.25 45.13 -16.44
CA MET A 198 19.72 44.26 -17.51
C MET A 198 19.12 44.67 -18.87
N LYS A 199 17.87 45.12 -18.92
CA LYS A 199 17.24 45.61 -20.11
C LYS A 199 17.91 46.88 -20.63
N LYS A 200 18.21 47.82 -19.76
CA LYS A 200 18.95 49.06 -20.13
C LYS A 200 20.35 48.76 -20.65
N GLU A 201 21.09 47.84 -19.96
CA GLU A 201 22.40 47.43 -20.43
C GLU A 201 22.38 46.77 -21.81
N LEU A 202 21.31 45.99 -22.09
CA LEU A 202 21.13 45.38 -23.41
C LEU A 202 20.85 46.41 -24.49
N GLU A 203 19.95 47.36 -24.22
CA GLU A 203 19.63 48.46 -25.09
C GLU A 203 20.86 49.34 -25.38
N GLU A 204 21.69 49.64 -24.37
CA GLU A 204 22.93 50.39 -24.56
C GLU A 204 23.99 49.63 -25.39
N LYS A 205 24.07 48.31 -25.22
CA LYS A 205 24.97 47.47 -26.03
C LYS A 205 24.47 47.42 -27.51
N GLU A 206 23.17 47.23 -27.71
CA GLU A 206 22.61 47.25 -29.05
C GLU A 206 22.82 48.58 -29.74
N ALA A 207 22.63 49.72 -29.06
CA ALA A 207 22.93 51.05 -29.59
C ALA A 207 24.41 51.20 -29.98
N LYS A 208 25.35 50.76 -29.14
CA LYS A 208 26.79 50.78 -29.46
C LYS A 208 27.15 49.93 -30.66
N TYR A 209 26.55 48.74 -30.79
CA TYR A 209 26.75 47.89 -31.99
C TYR A 209 26.21 48.54 -33.24
N ALA A 210 25.02 49.18 -33.18
CA ALA A 210 24.46 49.92 -34.33
C ALA A 210 25.33 51.11 -34.75
N GLU A 211 25.95 51.86 -33.81
CA GLU A 211 26.89 52.90 -34.09
C GLU A 211 28.21 52.40 -34.72
N MET A 212 28.71 51.25 -34.25
CA MET A 212 29.90 50.62 -34.84
C MET A 212 29.63 50.13 -36.28
N ASP A 213 28.50 49.53 -36.55
CA ASP A 213 28.12 49.07 -37.88
C ASP A 213 27.95 50.26 -38.85
N ALA A 214 27.32 51.35 -38.41
CA ALA A 214 27.20 52.58 -39.22
C ALA A 214 28.58 53.22 -39.53
N THR A 215 29.55 53.15 -38.60
CA THR A 215 30.93 53.66 -38.85
C THR A 215 31.71 52.78 -39.83
N VAL A 216 31.48 51.43 -39.79
CA VAL A 216 32.08 50.49 -40.73
C VAL A 216 31.54 50.67 -42.16
N GLU A 217 30.23 50.88 -42.29
CA GLU A 217 29.60 51.16 -43.60
C GLU A 217 30.07 52.46 -44.21
N THR A 218 30.26 53.51 -43.40
CA THR A 218 30.82 54.79 -43.89
C THR A 218 32.29 54.69 -44.32
N ALA A 219 33.10 53.89 -43.63
CA ALA A 219 34.49 53.65 -44.01
C ALA A 219 34.64 52.83 -45.29
N ASN A 220 33.72 51.87 -45.55
CA ASN A 220 33.73 51.08 -46.79
C ASN A 220 33.20 51.84 -48.00
N ASN A 221 32.44 52.93 -47.84
CA ASN A 221 31.95 53.76 -48.94
C ASN A 221 32.93 54.88 -49.36
N ILE A 222 34.05 55.08 -48.71
CA ILE A 222 35.08 56.10 -49.01
C ILE A 222 36.34 55.47 -49.68
N SER A 223 36.35 54.17 -49.86
CA SER A 223 37.45 53.46 -50.55
C SER A 223 37.03 53.09 -51.99
#